data_cdd91481d34c8aefa79c1f55a8190b40
#
_entry.id   cdd91481d34c8aefa79c1f55a8190b40
#
_cell.length_a   1.000
_cell.length_b   1.000
_cell.length_c   1.000
_cell.angle_alpha   90.00
_cell.angle_beta   90.00
_cell.angle_gamma   90.00
#
_symmetry.space_group_name_H-M   'P 1'
#
loop_
_entity.id
_entity.type
_entity.pdbx_description
1 polymer ?
#
loop_
_entity_poly.entity_id
_entity_poly.type
_entity_poly.pdbx_seq_one_letter_code
_entity_poly.pdbx_strand_id
1 'polypeptide(L)'
;MSFASSHPGRKPFESIALSYGRQTLWPDHCVAGSQGAAFPPDFDTSPARLILRKGMNAALDSYSAFIEADGKTPTGLDGFLKNLNIHRVFVCGLALDYCVKFGVLDALQAGYETIVIPDACAAIAVGQETDILNEMRAKGARTMTASEVAARASKTQLQPSNH
;
A
#
# COMPACT_ATOMS: atom_id res chain seq x y z
N MET A 1 17.19 -6.85 -3.80
CA MET A 1 17.36 -6.17 -5.10
C MET A 1 17.10 -4.68 -5.06
N SER A 2 16.16 -4.19 -4.26
CA SER A 2 15.81 -2.77 -4.19
C SER A 2 16.65 -1.94 -3.22
N PHE A 3 17.53 -2.54 -2.44
CA PHE A 3 18.40 -1.81 -1.51
C PHE A 3 19.73 -1.42 -2.15
N ALA A 4 20.17 -0.17 -1.92
CA ALA A 4 21.45 0.33 -2.43
C ALA A 4 22.64 -0.53 -1.95
N SER A 5 22.58 -1.05 -0.72
CA SER A 5 23.59 -1.92 -0.13
C SER A 5 23.85 -3.21 -0.93
N SER A 6 22.88 -3.66 -1.72
CA SER A 6 23.00 -4.83 -2.59
C SER A 6 23.70 -4.52 -3.93
N HIS A 7 24.05 -3.26 -4.20
CA HIS A 7 24.64 -2.80 -5.46
C HIS A 7 25.95 -2.05 -5.20
N PRO A 8 27.13 -2.68 -5.32
CA PRO A 8 28.41 -2.05 -5.05
C PRO A 8 28.58 -0.71 -5.78
N GLY A 9 28.98 0.33 -5.04
CA GLY A 9 29.19 1.68 -5.57
C GLY A 9 27.94 2.52 -5.80
N ARG A 10 26.72 2.00 -5.52
CA ARG A 10 25.48 2.76 -5.63
C ARG A 10 25.09 3.38 -4.31
N LYS A 11 24.26 4.44 -4.40
CA LYS A 11 23.72 5.17 -3.24
C LYS A 11 22.20 5.06 -3.20
N PRO A 12 21.60 5.21 -2.01
CA PRO A 12 20.14 5.35 -1.91
C PRO A 12 19.61 6.47 -2.81
N PHE A 13 18.39 6.23 -3.34
CA PHE A 13 17.65 7.10 -4.27
C PHE A 13 18.22 7.18 -5.70
N GLU A 14 19.33 6.51 -6.02
CA GLU A 14 19.72 6.30 -7.41
C GLU A 14 18.74 5.33 -8.10
N SER A 15 18.62 5.45 -9.42
CA SER A 15 17.84 4.54 -10.23
C SER A 15 18.74 3.63 -11.05
N ILE A 16 18.36 2.36 -11.12
CA ILE A 16 18.98 1.36 -11.98
C ILE A 16 17.97 0.76 -12.96
N ALA A 17 18.43 0.16 -14.04
CA ALA A 17 17.61 -0.63 -14.94
C ALA A 17 17.65 -2.10 -14.51
N LEU A 18 16.49 -2.70 -14.33
CA LEU A 18 16.29 -4.13 -14.08
C LEU A 18 15.46 -4.74 -15.21
N SER A 19 15.30 -6.05 -15.21
CA SER A 19 14.56 -6.78 -16.26
C SER A 19 13.09 -6.38 -16.36
N TYR A 20 12.51 -5.86 -15.29
CA TYR A 20 11.12 -5.40 -15.22
C TYR A 20 10.94 -3.87 -15.31
N GLY A 21 12.02 -3.10 -15.47
CA GLY A 21 11.94 -1.65 -15.59
C GLY A 21 12.96 -0.88 -14.75
N ARG A 22 12.67 0.41 -14.53
CA ARG A 22 13.51 1.26 -13.67
C ARG A 22 13.16 1.01 -12.20
N GLN A 23 14.20 0.79 -11.41
CA GLN A 23 14.12 0.57 -9.97
C GLN A 23 14.84 1.70 -9.23
N THR A 24 14.15 2.33 -8.29
CA THR A 24 14.78 3.20 -7.29
C THR A 24 15.46 2.36 -6.24
N LEU A 25 16.71 2.67 -5.94
CA LEU A 25 17.46 2.02 -4.86
C LEU A 25 17.14 2.70 -3.52
N TRP A 26 16.74 1.92 -2.57
CA TRP A 26 16.34 2.39 -1.25
C TRP A 26 17.47 2.20 -0.23
N PRO A 27 17.50 3.00 0.86
CA PRO A 27 18.26 2.60 2.05
C PRO A 27 17.68 1.31 2.62
N ASP A 28 18.49 0.54 3.33
CA ASP A 28 18.01 -0.69 3.99
C ASP A 28 16.94 -0.35 5.02
N HIS A 29 15.78 -0.94 4.87
CA HIS A 29 14.64 -0.75 5.77
C HIS A 29 13.73 -1.97 5.74
N CYS A 30 13.00 -2.21 6.82
CA CYS A 30 12.02 -3.30 6.93
C CYS A 30 12.56 -4.65 6.42
N VAL A 31 13.85 -4.93 6.67
CA VAL A 31 14.48 -6.17 6.22
C VAL A 31 13.76 -7.36 6.83
N ALA A 32 13.35 -8.32 5.99
CA ALA A 32 12.57 -9.48 6.42
C ALA A 32 13.25 -10.23 7.56
N GLY A 33 12.50 -10.52 8.63
CA GLY A 33 13.00 -11.18 9.83
C GLY A 33 13.70 -10.26 10.84
N SER A 34 13.94 -8.99 10.51
CA SER A 34 14.51 -8.02 11.46
C SER A 34 13.43 -7.35 12.33
N GLN A 35 13.86 -6.77 13.44
CA GLN A 35 12.98 -5.94 14.28
C GLN A 35 12.40 -4.74 13.51
N GLY A 36 13.13 -4.17 12.54
CA GLY A 36 12.66 -3.07 11.69
C GLY A 36 11.52 -3.46 10.74
N ALA A 37 11.25 -4.75 10.56
CA ALA A 37 10.11 -5.26 9.79
C ALA A 37 8.95 -5.76 10.68
N ALA A 38 9.08 -5.64 12.00
CA ALA A 38 8.01 -5.97 12.94
C ALA A 38 6.98 -4.84 13.01
N PHE A 39 5.76 -5.17 13.45
CA PHE A 39 4.80 -4.14 13.83
C PHE A 39 5.27 -3.44 15.12
N PRO A 40 5.00 -2.13 15.27
CA PRO A 40 5.22 -1.45 16.55
C PRO A 40 4.50 -2.18 17.70
N PRO A 41 5.09 -2.23 18.91
CA PRO A 41 4.50 -2.99 20.03
C PRO A 41 3.09 -2.55 20.44
N ASP A 42 2.77 -1.28 20.23
CA ASP A 42 1.48 -0.64 20.54
C ASP A 42 0.49 -0.67 19.34
N PHE A 43 0.88 -1.28 18.23
CA PHE A 43 -0.02 -1.47 17.08
C PHE A 43 -0.75 -2.81 17.20
N ASP A 44 -2.03 -2.75 17.58
CA ASP A 44 -2.86 -3.96 17.72
C ASP A 44 -3.21 -4.54 16.34
N THR A 45 -2.68 -5.74 16.08
CA THR A 45 -2.97 -6.51 14.86
C THR A 45 -4.08 -7.56 15.05
N SER A 46 -4.65 -7.70 16.23
CA SER A 46 -5.66 -8.73 16.52
C SER A 46 -6.92 -8.63 15.66
N PRO A 47 -7.37 -7.43 15.20
CA PRO A 47 -8.53 -7.33 14.29
C PRO A 47 -8.22 -7.74 12.85
N ALA A 48 -6.95 -7.90 12.47
CA ALA A 48 -6.57 -8.19 11.09
C ALA A 48 -6.95 -9.64 10.70
N ARG A 49 -7.76 -9.78 9.66
CA ARG A 49 -8.08 -11.10 9.09
C ARG A 49 -6.96 -11.66 8.22
N LEU A 50 -6.10 -10.78 7.68
CA LEU A 50 -4.97 -11.13 6.84
C LEU A 50 -3.80 -10.21 7.16
N ILE A 51 -2.62 -10.79 7.32
CA ILE A 51 -1.35 -10.09 7.31
C ILE A 51 -0.58 -10.56 6.09
N LEU A 52 -0.50 -9.68 5.08
CA LEU A 52 0.21 -9.97 3.83
C LEU A 52 1.61 -9.37 3.87
N ARG A 53 2.63 -10.20 3.72
CA ARG A 53 4.03 -9.78 3.59
C ARG A 53 4.38 -9.63 2.11
N LYS A 54 4.46 -8.40 1.61
CA LYS A 54 4.96 -8.10 0.27
C LYS A 54 6.49 -7.94 0.27
N GLY A 55 7.12 -7.90 -0.92
CA GLY A 55 8.58 -7.75 -1.01
C GLY A 55 9.36 -8.97 -0.54
N MET A 56 8.77 -10.16 -0.58
CA MET A 56 9.41 -11.42 -0.18
C MET A 56 10.19 -12.07 -1.31
N ASN A 57 10.05 -11.58 -2.55
CA ASN A 57 10.81 -12.06 -3.69
C ASN A 57 12.09 -11.22 -3.85
N ALA A 58 13.26 -11.83 -3.64
CA ALA A 58 14.54 -11.13 -3.76
C ALA A 58 14.82 -10.59 -5.19
N ALA A 59 14.13 -11.08 -6.21
CA ALA A 59 14.29 -10.64 -7.60
C ALA A 59 13.35 -9.50 -8.01
N LEU A 60 12.31 -9.21 -7.23
CA LEU A 60 11.30 -8.20 -7.52
C LEU A 60 11.14 -7.24 -6.34
N ASP A 61 10.98 -5.94 -6.62
CA ASP A 61 10.49 -5.00 -5.62
C ASP A 61 8.97 -5.10 -5.50
N SER A 62 8.40 -4.51 -4.45
CA SER A 62 6.98 -4.58 -4.17
C SER A 62 6.49 -3.29 -3.53
N TYR A 63 5.89 -2.43 -4.33
CA TYR A 63 5.24 -1.22 -3.81
C TYR A 63 3.78 -1.49 -3.48
N SER A 64 3.01 -1.98 -4.44
CA SER A 64 1.60 -2.30 -4.28
C SER A 64 1.40 -3.52 -3.37
N ALA A 65 0.24 -3.55 -2.68
CA ALA A 65 -0.22 -4.75 -1.99
C ALA A 65 -0.94 -5.74 -2.93
N PHE A 66 -1.18 -5.40 -4.20
CA PHE A 66 -1.90 -6.22 -5.17
C PHE A 66 -0.99 -6.92 -6.16
N ILE A 67 -0.01 -6.18 -6.73
CA ILE A 67 0.86 -6.66 -7.80
C ILE A 67 2.30 -6.23 -7.49
N GLU A 68 3.27 -7.11 -7.73
CA GLU A 68 4.69 -6.82 -7.59
C GLU A 68 5.16 -5.79 -8.63
N ALA A 69 6.35 -5.23 -8.48
CA ALA A 69 6.87 -4.15 -9.33
C ALA A 69 7.06 -4.54 -10.81
N ASP A 70 6.99 -5.82 -11.15
CA ASP A 70 6.99 -6.28 -12.55
C ASP A 70 5.66 -6.06 -13.29
N GLY A 71 4.63 -5.60 -12.58
CA GLY A 71 3.28 -5.36 -13.10
C GLY A 71 2.51 -6.63 -13.49
N LYS A 72 2.95 -7.81 -13.06
CA LYS A 72 2.39 -9.11 -13.48
C LYS A 72 2.19 -10.08 -12.32
N THR A 73 3.14 -10.15 -11.39
CA THR A 73 3.11 -11.13 -10.31
C THR A 73 2.13 -10.71 -9.22
N PRO A 74 1.03 -11.45 -9.01
CA PRO A 74 0.05 -11.10 -7.99
C PRO A 74 0.57 -11.45 -6.59
N THR A 75 0.21 -10.65 -5.60
CA THR A 75 0.49 -10.93 -4.18
C THR A 75 -0.49 -11.94 -3.57
N GLY A 76 -1.66 -12.12 -4.19
CA GLY A 76 -2.77 -12.91 -3.67
C GLY A 76 -3.86 -12.09 -2.96
N LEU A 77 -3.63 -10.79 -2.68
CA LEU A 77 -4.62 -9.94 -2.00
C LEU A 77 -5.94 -9.83 -2.77
N ASP A 78 -5.88 -9.65 -4.08
CA ASP A 78 -7.07 -9.52 -4.93
C ASP A 78 -7.98 -10.76 -4.81
N GLY A 79 -7.39 -11.94 -4.91
CA GLY A 79 -8.14 -13.20 -4.73
C GLY A 79 -8.77 -13.34 -3.34
N PHE A 80 -8.04 -12.96 -2.29
CA PHE A 80 -8.56 -12.95 -0.93
C PHE A 80 -9.76 -12.00 -0.79
N LEU A 81 -9.67 -10.77 -1.28
CA LEU A 81 -10.73 -9.78 -1.20
C LEU A 81 -11.97 -10.20 -2.01
N LYS A 82 -11.78 -10.72 -3.23
CA LYS A 82 -12.87 -11.20 -4.09
C LYS A 82 -13.60 -12.38 -3.46
N ASN A 83 -12.90 -13.33 -2.85
CA ASN A 83 -13.52 -14.46 -2.15
C ASN A 83 -14.37 -14.02 -0.95
N LEU A 84 -14.12 -12.84 -0.41
CA LEU A 84 -14.92 -12.24 0.67
C LEU A 84 -16.00 -11.29 0.15
N ASN A 85 -16.21 -11.20 -1.17
CA ASN A 85 -17.14 -10.26 -1.81
C ASN A 85 -16.90 -8.81 -1.40
N ILE A 86 -15.64 -8.41 -1.22
CA ILE A 86 -15.26 -7.04 -0.94
C ILE A 86 -15.33 -6.24 -2.25
N HIS A 87 -16.03 -5.11 -2.24
CA HIS A 87 -16.16 -4.20 -3.38
C HIS A 87 -15.53 -2.83 -3.12
N ARG A 88 -15.23 -2.52 -1.86
CA ARG A 88 -14.68 -1.24 -1.44
C ARG A 88 -13.48 -1.46 -0.54
N VAL A 89 -12.42 -0.69 -0.79
CA VAL A 89 -11.22 -0.71 0.04
C VAL A 89 -10.90 0.70 0.55
N PHE A 90 -10.47 0.77 1.80
CA PHE A 90 -9.91 1.96 2.41
C PHE A 90 -8.41 1.75 2.55
N VAL A 91 -7.63 2.69 2.04
CA VAL A 91 -6.17 2.56 1.96
C VAL A 91 -5.52 3.67 2.77
N CYS A 92 -4.63 3.30 3.66
CA CYS A 92 -3.81 4.20 4.46
C CYS A 92 -2.43 3.59 4.71
N GLY A 93 -1.53 4.39 5.27
CA GLY A 93 -0.20 3.94 5.71
C GLY A 93 0.95 4.63 4.99
N LEU A 94 2.04 3.93 4.78
CA LEU A 94 3.32 4.43 4.28
C LEU A 94 3.78 3.66 3.03
N ALA A 95 4.43 4.33 2.10
CA ALA A 95 4.49 5.77 1.95
C ALA A 95 3.42 6.20 0.95
N LEU A 96 2.82 7.39 1.15
CA LEU A 96 1.71 7.90 0.32
C LEU A 96 2.09 7.95 -1.17
N ASP A 97 3.30 8.37 -1.49
CA ASP A 97 3.86 8.54 -2.83
C ASP A 97 4.32 7.23 -3.50
N TYR A 98 4.43 6.15 -2.73
CA TYR A 98 4.84 4.83 -3.21
C TYR A 98 3.81 3.74 -2.88
N CYS A 99 3.95 3.04 -1.78
CA CYS A 99 3.14 1.84 -1.51
C CYS A 99 1.64 2.14 -1.48
N VAL A 100 1.23 3.26 -0.88
CA VAL A 100 -0.18 3.68 -0.85
C VAL A 100 -0.66 4.00 -2.27
N LYS A 101 0.07 4.86 -3.00
CA LYS A 101 -0.28 5.25 -4.37
C LYS A 101 -0.38 4.05 -5.30
N PHE A 102 0.65 3.20 -5.35
CA PHE A 102 0.64 2.01 -6.21
C PHE A 102 -0.49 1.05 -5.82
N GLY A 103 -0.71 0.83 -4.52
CA GLY A 103 -1.82 0.00 -4.05
C GLY A 103 -3.19 0.57 -4.41
N VAL A 104 -3.37 1.89 -4.35
CA VAL A 104 -4.61 2.57 -4.77
C VAL A 104 -4.85 2.41 -6.26
N LEU A 105 -3.83 2.61 -7.10
CA LEU A 105 -3.97 2.50 -8.55
C LEU A 105 -4.31 1.06 -8.97
N ASP A 106 -3.67 0.07 -8.37
CA ASP A 106 -3.95 -1.34 -8.66
C ASP A 106 -5.34 -1.75 -8.14
N ALA A 107 -5.77 -1.25 -6.97
CA ALA A 107 -7.12 -1.49 -6.47
C ALA A 107 -8.19 -0.94 -7.43
N LEU A 108 -7.99 0.27 -7.95
CA LEU A 108 -8.87 0.87 -8.96
C LEU A 108 -8.90 0.03 -10.24
N GLN A 109 -7.73 -0.41 -10.71
CA GLN A 109 -7.63 -1.25 -11.90
C GLN A 109 -8.29 -2.62 -11.70
N ALA A 110 -8.25 -3.17 -10.49
CA ALA A 110 -8.93 -4.42 -10.12
C ALA A 110 -10.46 -4.25 -9.91
N GLY A 111 -10.98 -3.02 -10.03
CA GLY A 111 -12.42 -2.71 -9.98
C GLY A 111 -12.97 -2.38 -8.59
N TYR A 112 -12.12 -2.12 -7.60
CA TYR A 112 -12.59 -1.71 -6.27
C TYR A 112 -12.94 -0.22 -6.22
N GLU A 113 -14.03 0.12 -5.52
CA GLU A 113 -14.22 1.47 -5.01
C GLU A 113 -13.12 1.75 -3.98
N THR A 114 -12.22 2.68 -4.31
CA THR A 114 -10.99 2.89 -3.55
C THR A 114 -10.99 4.26 -2.88
N ILE A 115 -10.83 4.26 -1.56
CA ILE A 115 -10.83 5.45 -0.71
C ILE A 115 -9.49 5.54 0.01
N VAL A 116 -8.80 6.66 -0.17
CA VAL A 116 -7.56 6.98 0.56
C VAL A 116 -7.91 7.73 1.82
N ILE A 117 -7.21 7.45 2.92
CA ILE A 117 -7.34 8.18 4.20
C ILE A 117 -6.08 9.03 4.38
N PRO A 118 -6.05 10.30 3.90
CA PRO A 118 -4.83 11.09 3.84
C PRO A 118 -4.22 11.42 5.20
N ASP A 119 -5.06 11.65 6.21
CA ASP A 119 -4.64 11.94 7.59
C ASP A 119 -4.08 10.71 8.34
N ALA A 120 -4.17 9.52 7.72
CA ALA A 120 -3.52 8.29 8.16
C ALA A 120 -2.40 7.85 7.19
N CYS A 121 -1.83 8.77 6.42
CA CYS A 121 -0.72 8.53 5.50
C CYS A 121 0.43 9.52 5.75
N ALA A 122 1.64 9.16 5.30
CA ALA A 122 2.75 10.08 5.18
C ALA A 122 3.55 9.80 3.90
N ALA A 123 4.07 10.86 3.26
CA ALA A 123 4.88 10.77 2.06
C ALA A 123 6.38 10.83 2.39
N ILE A 124 7.21 10.27 1.51
CA ILE A 124 8.67 10.48 1.52
C ILE A 124 8.98 11.88 0.96
N ALA A 125 8.29 12.27 -0.12
CA ALA A 125 8.41 13.59 -0.72
C ALA A 125 7.52 14.60 0.03
N VAL A 126 8.03 15.13 1.14
CA VAL A 126 7.32 16.10 1.97
C VAL A 126 6.93 17.34 1.15
N GLY A 127 5.68 17.79 1.29
CA GLY A 127 5.11 18.94 0.58
C GLY A 127 4.51 18.61 -0.79
N GLN A 128 4.57 17.36 -1.26
CA GLN A 128 3.97 16.92 -2.52
C GLN A 128 2.66 16.14 -2.30
N GLU A 129 2.18 16.02 -1.07
CA GLU A 129 1.03 15.19 -0.70
C GLU A 129 -0.23 15.58 -1.49
N THR A 130 -0.45 16.87 -1.68
CA THR A 130 -1.61 17.38 -2.44
C THR A 130 -1.59 16.92 -3.89
N ASP A 131 -0.44 17.01 -4.56
CA ASP A 131 -0.29 16.60 -5.95
C ASP A 131 -0.46 15.08 -6.12
N ILE A 132 0.12 14.31 -5.18
CA ILE A 132 -0.01 12.85 -5.14
C ILE A 132 -1.47 12.43 -4.97
N LEU A 133 -2.21 13.08 -4.07
CA LEU A 133 -3.63 12.84 -3.86
C LEU A 133 -4.46 13.23 -5.09
N ASN A 134 -4.13 14.35 -5.75
CA ASN A 134 -4.81 14.79 -6.96
C ASN A 134 -4.59 13.80 -8.12
N GLU A 135 -3.39 13.24 -8.25
CA GLU A 135 -3.10 12.20 -9.24
C GLU A 135 -3.97 10.95 -9.00
N MET A 136 -4.09 10.48 -7.75
CA MET A 136 -4.95 9.35 -7.42
C MET A 136 -6.43 9.66 -7.66
N ARG A 137 -6.90 10.88 -7.33
CA ARG A 137 -8.28 11.31 -7.60
C ARG A 137 -8.60 11.37 -9.09
N ALA A 138 -7.67 11.85 -9.91
CA ALA A 138 -7.82 11.88 -11.36
C ALA A 138 -7.94 10.45 -11.97
N LYS A 139 -7.49 9.42 -11.26
CA LYS A 139 -7.66 8.00 -11.63
C LYS A 139 -8.92 7.36 -11.04
N GLY A 140 -9.71 8.09 -10.25
CA GLY A 140 -10.98 7.62 -9.71
C GLY A 140 -10.96 7.33 -8.20
N ALA A 141 -9.84 7.52 -7.50
CA ALA A 141 -9.80 7.39 -6.05
C ALA A 141 -10.61 8.50 -5.37
N ARG A 142 -11.22 8.16 -4.24
CA ARG A 142 -11.86 9.12 -3.33
C ARG A 142 -10.98 9.32 -2.11
N THR A 143 -11.21 10.41 -1.38
CA THR A 143 -10.56 10.66 -0.10
C THR A 143 -11.57 10.83 1.01
N MET A 144 -11.26 10.33 2.19
CA MET A 144 -12.01 10.55 3.43
C MET A 144 -11.02 10.67 4.58
N THR A 145 -11.34 11.46 5.58
CA THR A 145 -10.58 11.49 6.83
C THR A 145 -10.84 10.24 7.68
N ALA A 146 -9.93 9.91 8.59
CA ALA A 146 -10.12 8.80 9.53
C ALA A 146 -11.41 8.97 10.35
N SER A 147 -11.72 10.22 10.77
CA SER A 147 -12.95 10.53 11.50
C SER A 147 -14.22 10.28 10.67
N GLU A 148 -14.23 10.62 9.38
CA GLU A 148 -15.36 10.34 8.49
C GLU A 148 -15.57 8.84 8.29
N VAL A 149 -14.47 8.06 8.17
CA VAL A 149 -14.54 6.60 8.07
C VAL A 149 -15.12 5.99 9.35
N ALA A 150 -14.64 6.41 10.51
CA ALA A 150 -15.14 5.95 11.81
C ALA A 150 -16.64 6.26 12.01
N ALA A 151 -17.08 7.47 11.64
CA ALA A 151 -18.49 7.86 11.72
C ALA A 151 -19.39 7.02 10.80
N ARG A 152 -18.90 6.59 9.64
CA ARG A 152 -19.64 5.68 8.74
C ARG A 152 -19.73 4.26 9.28
N ALA A 153 -18.63 3.73 9.81
CA ALA A 153 -18.61 2.40 10.41
C ALA A 153 -19.62 2.27 11.56
N SER A 154 -19.68 3.28 12.44
CA SER A 154 -20.65 3.31 13.54
C SER A 154 -22.11 3.33 13.09
N LYS A 155 -22.43 4.02 11.99
CA LYS A 155 -23.79 4.05 11.43
C LYS A 155 -24.21 2.72 10.82
N THR A 156 -23.27 1.99 10.21
CA THR A 156 -23.55 0.67 9.61
C THR A 156 -23.83 -0.40 10.66
N GLN A 157 -23.22 -0.30 11.85
CA GLN A 157 -23.47 -1.21 12.97
C GLN A 157 -24.83 -1.01 13.64
N LEU A 158 -25.46 0.18 13.48
CA LEU A 158 -26.74 0.52 14.09
C LEU A 158 -27.95 0.16 13.24
N GLN A 159 -27.78 -0.37 12.02
CA GLN A 159 -28.87 -0.90 11.21
C GLN A 159 -29.02 -2.40 11.50
N PRO A 160 -30.07 -2.86 12.21
CA PRO A 160 -30.33 -4.27 12.35
C PRO A 160 -30.57 -4.87 10.97
N SER A 161 -29.90 -5.98 10.67
CA SER A 161 -30.15 -6.81 9.51
C SER A 161 -31.61 -7.27 9.56
N ASN A 162 -32.48 -6.67 8.75
CA ASN A 162 -33.77 -7.23 8.43
C ASN A 162 -33.54 -8.47 7.55
N HIS A 163 -33.53 -9.63 8.17
CA HIS A 163 -33.72 -10.91 7.52
C HIS A 163 -35.16 -11.36 7.67
#